data_7d0e10248465a11ef3137534ea6ce118
#
_entry.id   7d0e10248465a11ef3137534ea6ce118
#
_cell.length_a   1.000
_cell.length_b   1.000
_cell.length_c   1.000
_cell.angle_alpha   90.00
_cell.angle_beta   90.00
_cell.angle_gamma   90.00
#
_symmetry.space_group_name_H-M   'P 1'
#
loop_
_entity.id
_entity.type
_entity.pdbx_description
1 polymer ?
#
loop_
_entity_poly.entity_id
_entity_poly.type
_entity_poly.pdbx_seq_one_letter_code
_entity_poly.pdbx_strand_id
1 'polypeptide(L)'
;MGGTFDPIHHGHLVAASEVQSRLGLDEVVFVPTGEPWQKAQKQVSPAEDRYLMTVIATASNPRFTVSRVDIDREGPTYTIDTLRDLTQQRPDDELFFITGADALAQILSWKDVDELWDLAHFIGVTRPGYHLSESGLPQDRVTLQEVPAMAISSTDCRARVNDGEPVWYLVPDGVVQYISKYELYTDDRK
;
A
#
# COMPACT_ATOMS: atom_id res chain seq x y z
N MET A 1 0.33 1.14 -6.42
CA MET A 1 -0.15 1.27 -5.03
C MET A 1 0.99 1.00 -4.06
N GLY A 2 1.47 2.05 -3.39
CA GLY A 2 2.53 1.94 -2.38
C GLY A 2 1.95 1.63 -1.00
N GLY A 3 2.69 0.87 -0.19
CA GLY A 3 2.27 0.60 1.18
C GLY A 3 3.23 -0.28 1.97
N THR A 4 3.14 -0.22 3.30
CA THR A 4 3.96 -1.11 4.14
C THR A 4 3.49 -2.56 4.02
N PHE A 5 2.17 -2.80 3.87
CA PHE A 5 1.54 -4.12 3.75
C PHE A 5 1.98 -5.11 4.84
N ASP A 6 1.79 -4.73 6.10
CA ASP A 6 2.25 -5.47 7.27
C ASP A 6 1.10 -5.90 8.23
N PRO A 7 0.26 -6.86 7.83
CA PRO A 7 0.16 -7.51 6.53
C PRO A 7 -0.71 -6.71 5.52
N ILE A 8 -0.66 -7.11 4.26
CA ILE A 8 -1.70 -6.78 3.27
C ILE A 8 -3.04 -7.40 3.71
N HIS A 9 -4.14 -6.71 3.42
CA HIS A 9 -5.49 -7.15 3.82
C HIS A 9 -6.54 -6.84 2.76
N HIS A 10 -7.75 -7.39 2.89
CA HIS A 10 -8.81 -7.20 1.91
C HIS A 10 -9.16 -5.72 1.66
N GLY A 11 -9.01 -4.84 2.64
CA GLY A 11 -9.20 -3.40 2.42
C GLY A 11 -8.27 -2.80 1.36
N HIS A 12 -7.01 -3.26 1.30
CA HIS A 12 -6.09 -2.85 0.24
C HIS A 12 -6.50 -3.38 -1.13
N LEU A 13 -6.90 -4.65 -1.20
CA LEU A 13 -7.30 -5.31 -2.45
C LEU A 13 -8.57 -4.71 -3.04
N VAL A 14 -9.57 -4.43 -2.19
CA VAL A 14 -10.82 -3.76 -2.60
C VAL A 14 -10.51 -2.37 -3.14
N ALA A 15 -9.71 -1.57 -2.41
CA ALA A 15 -9.33 -0.24 -2.87
C ALA A 15 -8.63 -0.26 -4.23
N ALA A 16 -7.66 -1.17 -4.42
CA ALA A 16 -6.95 -1.33 -5.67
C ALA A 16 -7.89 -1.75 -6.83
N SER A 17 -8.79 -2.70 -6.58
CA SER A 17 -9.75 -3.19 -7.57
C SER A 17 -10.75 -2.11 -7.99
N GLU A 18 -11.28 -1.35 -7.05
CA GLU A 18 -12.21 -0.25 -7.35
C GLU A 18 -11.55 0.86 -8.16
N VAL A 19 -10.35 1.28 -7.76
CA VAL A 19 -9.60 2.31 -8.50
C VAL A 19 -9.28 1.81 -9.91
N GLN A 20 -8.76 0.58 -10.04
CA GLN A 20 -8.45 -0.02 -11.33
C GLN A 20 -9.67 -0.02 -12.26
N SER A 21 -10.82 -0.46 -11.76
CA SER A 21 -12.07 -0.55 -12.54
C SER A 21 -12.62 0.82 -12.93
N ARG A 22 -12.66 1.77 -11.98
CA ARG A 22 -13.29 3.08 -12.20
C ARG A 22 -12.47 4.00 -13.10
N LEU A 23 -11.15 3.91 -13.02
CA LEU A 23 -10.25 4.71 -13.86
C LEU A 23 -9.79 3.97 -15.11
N GLY A 24 -10.21 2.72 -15.31
CA GLY A 24 -9.84 1.93 -16.49
C GLY A 24 -8.35 1.62 -16.58
N LEU A 25 -7.66 1.49 -15.43
CA LEU A 25 -6.23 1.22 -15.42
C LEU A 25 -5.94 -0.20 -15.98
N ASP A 26 -4.88 -0.32 -16.74
CA ASP A 26 -4.47 -1.61 -17.33
C ASP A 26 -4.03 -2.61 -16.25
N GLU A 27 -3.26 -2.15 -15.27
CA GLU A 27 -2.83 -2.96 -14.12
C GLU A 27 -2.71 -2.10 -12.84
N VAL A 28 -2.64 -2.78 -11.70
CA VAL A 28 -2.20 -2.20 -10.43
C VAL A 28 -0.93 -2.89 -9.96
N VAL A 29 0.16 -2.14 -9.89
CA VAL A 29 1.43 -2.60 -9.33
C VAL A 29 1.44 -2.29 -7.83
N PHE A 30 1.48 -3.33 -6.99
CA PHE A 30 1.70 -3.19 -5.56
C PHE A 30 3.19 -3.04 -5.29
N VAL A 31 3.55 -2.05 -4.48
CA VAL A 31 4.94 -1.76 -4.12
C VAL A 31 5.08 -1.78 -2.60
N PRO A 32 5.43 -2.94 -2.01
CA PRO A 32 5.76 -3.01 -0.59
C PRO A 32 6.99 -2.16 -0.29
N THR A 33 6.89 -1.25 0.68
CA THR A 33 8.04 -0.41 1.08
C THR A 33 9.17 -1.27 1.63
N GLY A 34 10.42 -0.96 1.28
CA GLY A 34 11.61 -1.58 1.87
C GLY A 34 11.75 -1.16 3.34
N GLU A 35 12.39 -0.03 3.58
CA GLU A 35 12.54 0.58 4.91
C GLU A 35 11.60 1.79 5.05
N PRO A 36 10.41 1.64 5.68
CA PRO A 36 9.45 2.73 5.78
C PRO A 36 9.93 3.79 6.79
N TRP A 37 10.46 4.91 6.31
CA TRP A 37 11.00 5.98 7.16
C TRP A 37 10.00 6.54 8.18
N GLN A 38 8.71 6.59 7.83
CA GLN A 38 7.63 7.03 8.74
C GLN A 38 7.39 6.06 9.90
N LYS A 39 7.93 4.86 9.83
CA LYS A 39 7.78 3.78 10.83
C LYS A 39 9.12 3.34 11.44
N ALA A 40 10.18 4.15 11.29
CA ALA A 40 11.53 3.81 11.77
C ALA A 40 11.59 3.48 13.28
N GLN A 41 10.62 3.96 14.08
CA GLN A 41 10.51 3.66 15.52
C GLN A 41 9.51 2.52 15.82
N LYS A 42 8.87 1.92 14.81
CA LYS A 42 7.91 0.83 15.00
C LYS A 42 8.51 -0.47 14.48
N GLN A 43 8.26 -1.55 15.22
CA GLN A 43 8.61 -2.87 14.73
C GLN A 43 7.76 -3.19 13.50
N VAL A 44 8.41 -3.37 12.35
CA VAL A 44 7.81 -3.74 11.07
C VAL A 44 8.39 -5.10 10.68
N SER A 45 7.57 -5.99 10.16
CA SER A 45 8.02 -7.30 9.70
C SER A 45 9.07 -7.16 8.58
N PRO A 46 9.98 -8.13 8.44
CA PRO A 46 10.97 -8.14 7.36
C PRO A 46 10.36 -7.81 6.01
N ALA A 47 11.05 -7.03 5.20
CA ALA A 47 10.56 -6.58 3.90
C ALA A 47 10.19 -7.75 2.99
N GLU A 48 10.96 -8.85 3.05
CA GLU A 48 10.71 -10.05 2.27
C GLU A 48 9.39 -10.74 2.65
N ASP A 49 9.07 -10.86 3.95
CA ASP A 49 7.80 -11.44 4.39
C ASP A 49 6.61 -10.61 3.90
N ARG A 50 6.71 -9.27 3.96
CA ARG A 50 5.66 -8.37 3.49
C ARG A 50 5.47 -8.44 1.97
N TYR A 51 6.58 -8.58 1.24
CA TYR A 51 6.57 -8.82 -0.19
C TYR A 51 5.87 -10.14 -0.54
N LEU A 52 6.27 -11.24 0.10
CA LEU A 52 5.69 -12.57 -0.15
C LEU A 52 4.20 -12.61 0.19
N MET A 53 3.79 -12.03 1.31
CA MET A 53 2.36 -11.89 1.64
C MET A 53 1.61 -11.09 0.58
N THR A 54 2.22 -10.05 0.00
CA THR A 54 1.60 -9.24 -1.07
C THR A 54 1.48 -10.04 -2.36
N VAL A 55 2.50 -10.80 -2.73
CA VAL A 55 2.45 -11.72 -3.90
C VAL A 55 1.33 -12.75 -3.73
N ILE A 56 1.23 -13.38 -2.56
CA ILE A 56 0.18 -14.37 -2.26
C ILE A 56 -1.21 -13.72 -2.37
N ALA A 57 -1.38 -12.53 -1.82
CA ALA A 57 -2.66 -11.84 -1.77
C ALA A 57 -3.17 -11.40 -3.15
N THR A 58 -2.26 -11.09 -4.07
CA THR A 58 -2.59 -10.54 -5.39
C THR A 58 -2.66 -11.60 -6.49
N ALA A 59 -2.16 -12.81 -6.24
CA ALA A 59 -1.96 -13.86 -7.24
C ALA A 59 -3.23 -14.28 -8.01
N SER A 60 -4.40 -14.11 -7.43
CA SER A 60 -5.68 -14.49 -8.07
C SER A 60 -6.21 -13.44 -9.07
N ASN A 61 -5.70 -12.20 -9.05
CA ASN A 61 -6.16 -11.15 -9.94
C ASN A 61 -5.15 -10.92 -11.07
N PRO A 62 -5.49 -11.19 -12.35
CA PRO A 62 -4.56 -11.09 -13.47
C PRO A 62 -4.12 -9.65 -13.79
N ARG A 63 -4.78 -8.65 -13.19
CA ARG A 63 -4.41 -7.23 -13.34
C ARG A 63 -3.60 -6.69 -12.16
N PHE A 64 -3.23 -7.55 -11.20
CA PHE A 64 -2.41 -7.17 -10.07
C PHE A 64 -1.03 -7.78 -10.18
N THR A 65 -0.01 -6.94 -10.04
CA THR A 65 1.39 -7.35 -10.00
C THR A 65 2.07 -6.78 -8.75
N VAL A 66 3.25 -7.28 -8.42
CA VAL A 66 4.02 -6.81 -7.26
C VAL A 66 5.42 -6.49 -7.70
N SER A 67 5.88 -5.26 -7.40
CA SER A 67 7.24 -4.83 -7.69
C SER A 67 8.13 -4.92 -6.45
N ARG A 68 9.39 -5.28 -6.66
CA ARG A 68 10.43 -5.31 -5.64
C ARG A 68 11.23 -4.01 -5.56
N VAL A 69 10.90 -3.01 -6.35
CA VAL A 69 11.71 -1.80 -6.53
C VAL A 69 12.17 -1.16 -5.22
N ASP A 70 11.30 -1.13 -4.20
CA ASP A 70 11.63 -0.58 -2.89
C ASP A 70 12.32 -1.58 -1.96
N ILE A 71 12.06 -2.88 -2.14
CA ILE A 71 12.70 -3.96 -1.38
C ILE A 71 14.19 -4.06 -1.74
N ASP A 72 14.49 -3.94 -3.03
CA ASP A 72 15.85 -4.13 -3.57
C ASP A 72 16.70 -2.85 -3.45
N ARG A 73 16.08 -1.70 -3.11
CA ARG A 73 16.79 -0.44 -2.83
C ARG A 73 17.24 -0.38 -1.38
N GLU A 74 18.51 -0.08 -1.17
CA GLU A 74 19.07 0.15 0.16
C GLU A 74 18.58 1.50 0.75
N GLY A 75 18.37 1.51 2.06
CA GLY A 75 18.03 2.70 2.84
C GLY A 75 16.55 3.07 2.85
N PRO A 76 16.20 4.26 3.40
CA PRO A 76 14.83 4.67 3.60
C PRO A 76 14.04 4.80 2.31
N THR A 77 12.84 4.23 2.27
CA THR A 77 11.93 4.30 1.12
C THR A 77 11.16 5.62 1.09
N TYR A 78 11.35 6.40 0.02
CA TYR A 78 10.56 7.59 -0.28
C TYR A 78 9.76 7.39 -1.57
N THR A 79 8.53 7.90 -1.61
CA THR A 79 7.64 7.79 -2.79
C THR A 79 8.29 8.35 -4.07
N ILE A 80 9.05 9.43 -3.95
CA ILE A 80 9.73 10.03 -5.11
C ILE A 80 10.72 9.06 -5.74
N ASP A 81 11.50 8.35 -4.93
CA ASP A 81 12.50 7.41 -5.42
C ASP A 81 11.82 6.19 -6.07
N THR A 82 10.67 5.73 -5.50
CA THR A 82 9.82 4.69 -6.10
C THR A 82 9.30 5.10 -7.48
N LEU A 83 8.78 6.32 -7.61
CA LEU A 83 8.24 6.81 -8.88
C LEU A 83 9.33 7.01 -9.93
N ARG A 84 10.50 7.54 -9.56
CA ARG A 84 11.66 7.66 -10.47
C ARG A 84 12.07 6.30 -11.05
N ASP A 85 12.19 5.29 -10.19
CA ASP A 85 12.57 3.93 -10.60
C ASP A 85 11.51 3.28 -11.51
N LEU A 86 10.23 3.45 -11.17
CA LEU A 86 9.14 2.92 -12.01
C LEU A 86 9.07 3.63 -13.37
N THR A 87 9.22 4.94 -13.41
CA THR A 87 9.28 5.70 -14.67
C THR A 87 10.47 5.26 -15.52
N GLN A 88 11.62 5.00 -14.91
CA GLN A 88 12.79 4.51 -15.65
C GLN A 88 12.58 3.09 -16.21
N GLN A 89 11.91 2.22 -15.45
CA GLN A 89 11.61 0.84 -15.88
C GLN A 89 10.50 0.78 -16.94
N ARG A 90 9.59 1.75 -16.93
CA ARG A 90 8.38 1.82 -17.75
C ARG A 90 8.18 3.22 -18.31
N PRO A 91 9.04 3.69 -19.25
CA PRO A 91 9.07 5.08 -19.71
C PRO A 91 7.85 5.48 -20.53
N ASP A 92 7.10 4.53 -21.08
CA ASP A 92 5.90 4.77 -21.88
C ASP A 92 4.59 4.69 -21.07
N ASP A 93 4.67 4.35 -19.77
CA ASP A 93 3.50 4.20 -18.92
C ASP A 93 3.09 5.51 -18.26
N GLU A 94 1.80 5.78 -18.18
CA GLU A 94 1.24 6.82 -17.32
C GLU A 94 1.03 6.27 -15.90
N LEU A 95 1.63 6.93 -14.90
CA LEU A 95 1.61 6.46 -13.53
C LEU A 95 0.50 7.13 -12.70
N PHE A 96 -0.29 6.30 -12.02
CA PHE A 96 -1.28 6.70 -11.02
C PHE A 96 -0.87 6.15 -9.65
N PHE A 97 -0.57 7.05 -8.70
CA PHE A 97 -0.16 6.63 -7.35
C PHE A 97 -1.36 6.51 -6.41
N ILE A 98 -1.73 5.29 -6.06
CA ILE A 98 -2.88 5.00 -5.19
C ILE A 98 -2.41 4.97 -3.73
N THR A 99 -3.03 5.80 -2.88
CA THR A 99 -2.76 5.86 -1.44
C THR A 99 -4.03 6.17 -0.65
N GLY A 100 -4.02 5.93 0.67
CA GLY A 100 -5.11 6.37 1.53
C GLY A 100 -5.20 7.89 1.63
N ALA A 101 -6.40 8.43 1.75
CA ALA A 101 -6.61 9.88 1.85
C ALA A 101 -5.90 10.51 3.05
N ASP A 102 -5.74 9.76 4.17
CA ASP A 102 -4.99 10.24 5.34
C ASP A 102 -3.49 10.45 5.04
N ALA A 103 -2.89 9.59 4.20
CA ALA A 103 -1.52 9.75 3.76
C ALA A 103 -1.40 10.87 2.73
N LEU A 104 -2.37 10.97 1.81
CA LEU A 104 -2.45 12.06 0.83
C LEU A 104 -2.57 13.43 1.52
N ALA A 105 -3.29 13.54 2.64
CA ALA A 105 -3.40 14.76 3.42
C ALA A 105 -2.04 15.30 3.89
N GLN A 106 -1.02 14.46 3.95
CA GLN A 106 0.33 14.82 4.38
C GLN A 106 1.32 14.95 3.21
N ILE A 107 0.85 14.85 1.96
CA ILE A 107 1.72 14.76 0.77
C ILE A 107 2.63 15.99 0.61
N LEU A 108 2.18 17.17 1.02
CA LEU A 108 2.98 18.40 0.98
C LEU A 108 4.24 18.36 1.87
N SER A 109 4.32 17.40 2.81
CA SER A 109 5.49 17.16 3.64
C SER A 109 6.41 16.06 3.09
N TRP A 110 6.06 15.45 1.96
CA TRP A 110 6.85 14.38 1.39
C TRP A 110 8.10 14.95 0.68
N LYS A 111 9.13 14.12 0.63
CA LYS A 111 10.39 14.47 -0.04
C LYS A 111 10.13 14.79 -1.52
N ASP A 112 10.71 15.91 -1.99
CA ASP A 112 10.67 16.36 -3.38
C ASP A 112 9.23 16.42 -3.96
N VAL A 113 8.28 16.98 -3.17
CA VAL A 113 6.84 17.00 -3.50
C VAL A 113 6.53 17.63 -4.85
N ASP A 114 7.26 18.68 -5.25
CA ASP A 114 7.03 19.35 -6.53
C ASP A 114 7.28 18.40 -7.71
N GLU A 115 8.29 17.56 -7.64
CA GLU A 115 8.60 16.56 -8.67
C GLU A 115 7.58 15.39 -8.68
N LEU A 116 6.95 15.08 -7.54
CA LEU A 116 5.91 14.04 -7.49
C LEU A 116 4.78 14.31 -8.47
N TRP A 117 4.38 15.59 -8.62
CA TRP A 117 3.30 15.98 -9.51
C TRP A 117 3.63 15.80 -11.00
N ASP A 118 4.91 15.83 -11.35
CA ASP A 118 5.37 15.60 -12.72
C ASP A 118 5.42 14.12 -13.07
N LEU A 119 5.64 13.26 -12.07
CA LEU A 119 5.84 11.82 -12.27
C LEU A 119 4.54 10.99 -12.21
N ALA A 120 3.52 11.43 -11.47
CA ALA A 120 2.30 10.66 -11.31
C ALA A 120 1.07 11.51 -11.03
N HIS A 121 -0.10 10.97 -11.38
CA HIS A 121 -1.38 11.43 -10.87
C HIS A 121 -1.69 10.70 -9.55
N PHE A 122 -2.12 11.43 -8.51
CA PHE A 122 -2.35 10.86 -7.18
C PHE A 122 -3.82 10.54 -6.94
N ILE A 123 -4.09 9.32 -6.51
CA ILE A 123 -5.44 8.85 -6.18
C ILE A 123 -5.53 8.64 -4.67
N GLY A 124 -6.27 9.52 -4.01
CA GLY A 124 -6.61 9.40 -2.59
C GLY A 124 -7.84 8.51 -2.39
N VAL A 125 -7.66 7.35 -1.81
CA VAL A 125 -8.78 6.44 -1.52
C VAL A 125 -9.46 6.85 -0.23
N THR A 126 -10.78 7.09 -0.30
CA THR A 126 -11.59 7.55 0.83
C THR A 126 -12.65 6.52 1.22
N ARG A 127 -13.15 6.67 2.45
CA ARG A 127 -14.36 5.97 2.93
C ARG A 127 -15.58 6.84 2.68
N PRO A 128 -16.80 6.27 2.58
CA PRO A 128 -18.02 7.05 2.53
C PRO A 128 -18.10 8.08 3.67
N GLY A 129 -18.38 9.34 3.32
CA GLY A 129 -18.49 10.43 4.26
C GLY A 129 -17.15 11.04 4.74
N TYR A 130 -16.02 10.63 4.20
CA TYR A 130 -14.74 11.27 4.47
C TYR A 130 -14.54 12.49 3.58
N HIS A 131 -14.21 13.62 4.18
CA HIS A 131 -13.89 14.86 3.47
C HIS A 131 -12.41 15.20 3.71
N LEU A 132 -11.60 15.14 2.67
CA LEU A 132 -10.26 15.68 2.68
C LEU A 132 -10.35 17.21 2.51
N SER A 133 -9.63 17.96 3.34
CA SER A 133 -9.41 19.38 3.06
C SER A 133 -8.41 19.47 1.89
N GLU A 134 -8.90 19.78 0.70
CA GLU A 134 -8.13 19.88 -0.54
C GLU A 134 -7.30 21.17 -0.64
N SER A 135 -7.29 22.00 0.40
CA SER A 135 -6.57 23.28 0.38
C SER A 135 -5.06 23.04 0.18
N GLY A 136 -4.56 23.50 -0.95
CA GLY A 136 -3.14 23.43 -1.32
C GLY A 136 -2.72 22.25 -2.19
N LEU A 137 -3.64 21.35 -2.55
CA LEU A 137 -3.35 20.27 -3.49
C LEU A 137 -3.67 20.71 -4.94
N PRO A 138 -2.82 20.36 -5.93
CA PRO A 138 -3.10 20.64 -7.33
C PRO A 138 -4.27 19.79 -7.82
N GLN A 139 -5.40 20.44 -8.16
CA GLN A 139 -6.66 19.75 -8.52
C GLN A 139 -6.55 18.92 -9.79
N ASP A 140 -5.63 19.26 -10.68
CA ASP A 140 -5.36 18.54 -11.94
C ASP A 140 -4.45 17.32 -11.74
N ARG A 141 -3.85 17.15 -10.55
CA ARG A 141 -2.92 16.07 -10.21
C ARG A 141 -3.42 15.13 -9.10
N VAL A 142 -4.55 15.45 -8.52
CA VAL A 142 -5.13 14.69 -7.40
C VAL A 142 -6.59 14.35 -7.67
N THR A 143 -6.95 13.09 -7.49
CA THR A 143 -8.33 12.61 -7.51
C THR A 143 -8.65 11.91 -6.21
N LEU A 144 -9.78 12.28 -5.60
CA LEU A 144 -10.32 11.52 -4.47
C LEU A 144 -11.32 10.49 -4.98
N GLN A 145 -11.07 9.24 -4.64
CA GLN A 145 -11.92 8.13 -5.04
C GLN A 145 -12.55 7.47 -3.82
N GLU A 146 -13.87 7.63 -3.67
CA GLU A 146 -14.61 6.88 -2.68
C GLU A 146 -14.73 5.41 -3.10
N VAL A 147 -14.41 4.51 -2.20
CA VAL A 147 -14.48 3.05 -2.41
C VAL A 147 -15.31 2.39 -1.32
N PRO A 148 -15.85 1.17 -1.56
CA PRO A 148 -16.46 0.37 -0.51
C PRO A 148 -15.43 0.07 0.58
N ALA A 149 -15.37 0.91 1.60
CA ALA A 149 -14.34 0.81 2.61
C ALA A 149 -14.65 -0.33 3.58
N MET A 150 -13.68 -1.20 3.76
CA MET A 150 -13.68 -2.18 4.85
C MET A 150 -12.94 -1.58 6.05
N ALA A 151 -13.55 -1.68 7.23
CA ALA A 151 -12.92 -1.25 8.50
C ALA A 151 -11.86 -2.29 8.94
N ILE A 152 -10.85 -2.49 8.10
CA ILE A 152 -9.73 -3.40 8.36
C ILE A 152 -8.46 -2.56 8.39
N SER A 153 -7.61 -2.79 9.39
CA SER A 153 -6.26 -2.21 9.41
C SER A 153 -5.20 -3.29 9.66
N SER A 154 -4.00 -3.08 9.12
CA SER A 154 -2.86 -3.95 9.41
C SER A 154 -2.55 -4.00 10.91
N THR A 155 -2.74 -2.89 11.62
CA THR A 155 -2.53 -2.83 13.08
C THR A 155 -3.48 -3.76 13.83
N ASP A 156 -4.77 -3.74 13.48
CA ASP A 156 -5.75 -4.65 14.10
C ASP A 156 -5.48 -6.10 13.74
N CYS A 157 -5.06 -6.37 12.49
CA CYS A 157 -4.68 -7.74 12.10
C CYS A 157 -3.50 -8.26 12.95
N ARG A 158 -2.46 -7.46 13.18
CA ARG A 158 -1.33 -7.86 14.02
C ARG A 158 -1.74 -8.07 15.48
N ALA A 159 -2.54 -7.16 16.03
CA ALA A 159 -3.04 -7.28 17.41
C ALA A 159 -3.85 -8.59 17.60
N ARG A 160 -4.76 -8.90 16.66
CA ARG A 160 -5.54 -10.13 16.68
C ARG A 160 -4.67 -11.38 16.68
N VAL A 161 -3.67 -11.45 15.78
CA VAL A 161 -2.74 -12.59 15.75
C VAL A 161 -2.00 -12.72 17.08
N ASN A 162 -1.49 -11.60 17.61
CA ASN A 162 -0.82 -11.60 18.91
C ASN A 162 -1.71 -12.12 20.04
N ASP A 163 -2.99 -11.78 20.02
CA ASP A 163 -3.97 -12.18 21.04
C ASP A 163 -4.56 -13.57 20.79
N GLY A 164 -4.14 -14.25 19.71
CA GLY A 164 -4.66 -15.57 19.32
C GLY A 164 -6.05 -15.52 18.69
N GLU A 165 -6.49 -14.34 18.27
CA GLU A 165 -7.76 -14.14 17.58
C GLU A 165 -7.64 -14.43 16.07
N PRO A 166 -8.73 -14.88 15.42
CA PRO A 166 -8.70 -15.18 13.99
C PRO A 166 -8.58 -13.92 13.13
N VAL A 167 -7.80 -14.02 12.04
CA VAL A 167 -7.70 -13.01 10.97
C VAL A 167 -8.26 -13.50 9.64
N TRP A 168 -8.95 -14.67 9.65
CA TRP A 168 -9.68 -15.17 8.48
C TRP A 168 -10.65 -14.12 7.96
N TYR A 169 -10.71 -13.96 6.65
CA TYR A 169 -11.55 -12.99 5.93
C TYR A 169 -11.19 -11.50 6.16
N LEU A 170 -10.24 -11.20 7.05
CA LEU A 170 -9.60 -9.88 7.12
C LEU A 170 -8.44 -9.79 6.13
N VAL A 171 -7.69 -10.88 6.00
CA VAL A 171 -6.64 -11.06 4.99
C VAL A 171 -6.97 -12.28 4.13
N PRO A 172 -6.40 -12.40 2.90
CA PRO A 172 -6.57 -13.59 2.08
C PRO A 172 -6.09 -14.87 2.77
N ASP A 173 -6.74 -16.00 2.48
CA ASP A 173 -6.47 -17.30 3.12
C ASP A 173 -4.98 -17.70 3.07
N GLY A 174 -4.34 -17.49 1.93
CA GLY A 174 -2.90 -17.77 1.78
C GLY A 174 -2.02 -16.88 2.68
N VAL A 175 -2.46 -15.66 2.97
CA VAL A 175 -1.76 -14.76 3.91
C VAL A 175 -1.96 -15.24 5.35
N VAL A 176 -3.16 -15.73 5.72
CA VAL A 176 -3.39 -16.37 7.04
C VAL A 176 -2.44 -17.53 7.24
N GLN A 177 -2.32 -18.40 6.21
CA GLN A 177 -1.44 -19.57 6.25
C GLN A 177 0.04 -19.16 6.35
N TYR A 178 0.45 -18.11 5.65
CA TYR A 178 1.81 -17.57 5.71
C TYR A 178 2.13 -17.05 7.11
N ILE A 179 1.27 -16.20 7.68
CA ILE A 179 1.40 -15.66 9.04
C ILE A 179 1.56 -16.80 10.06
N SER A 180 0.69 -17.81 9.98
CA SER A 180 0.73 -18.96 10.89
C SER A 180 2.00 -19.80 10.73
N LYS A 181 2.42 -20.06 9.48
CA LYS A 181 3.60 -20.90 9.19
C LYS A 181 4.90 -20.28 9.68
N TYR A 182 5.03 -18.95 9.56
CA TYR A 182 6.24 -18.22 9.92
C TYR A 182 6.15 -17.54 11.29
N GLU A 183 5.07 -17.83 12.05
CA GLU A 183 4.83 -17.31 13.42
C GLU A 183 4.93 -15.77 13.49
N LEU A 184 4.50 -15.07 12.41
CA LEU A 184 4.55 -13.61 12.38
C LEU A 184 3.55 -13.02 13.37
N TYR A 185 3.91 -11.86 13.94
CA TYR A 185 3.08 -11.08 14.86
C TYR A 185 2.76 -11.77 16.19
N THR A 186 3.42 -12.85 16.52
CA THR A 186 3.37 -13.46 17.85
C THR A 186 4.50 -12.88 18.68
N ASP A 187 4.19 -12.27 19.83
CA ASP A 187 5.21 -12.04 20.84
C ASP A 187 5.76 -13.40 21.29
N ASP A 188 7.05 -13.45 21.60
CA ASP A 188 7.69 -14.65 22.18
C ASP A 188 6.98 -15.04 23.49
N ARG A 189 5.82 -15.69 23.36
CA ARG A 189 5.16 -16.39 24.48
C ARG A 189 5.87 -17.71 24.71
N LYS A 190 7.08 -17.62 25.26
CA LYS A 190 7.75 -18.75 25.92
C LYS A 190 8.10 -18.42 27.34
#